data_69676e1cad6b1aa28f623c2a725dbf3d
#
_entry.id   69676e1cad6b1aa28f623c2a725dbf3d
#
_cell.length_a   1.000
_cell.length_b   1.000
_cell.length_c   1.000
_cell.angle_alpha   90.00
_cell.angle_beta   90.00
_cell.angle_gamma   90.00
#
_symmetry.space_group_name_H-M   'P 1'
#
loop_
_entity.id
_entity.type
_entity.pdbx_description
1 polymer ?
#
loop_
_entity_poly.entity_id
_entity_poly.type
_entity_poly.pdbx_seq_one_letter_code
_entity_poly.pdbx_strand_id
1 'polypeptide(L)'
;MATQVSVVADTITLLSMKSAAILVCLLWIVGWCVSGRAQTETLKSDAFARSTQMIVVTTPDWNAVEGRLQRYERATEQEDWRPVGDPISIVVGKNGLVWGIGVVPTDDTQIRAGGDPVKKEGDGKSPAGVFALGTAFGYASEPLHGLKMPYLNLTPSIECVDDPGSTHYNRIVDHTVVAPDWNSSEHMRYAGEAYRWGVVVDHNGTVTGDANLPEPGGGSCVFLHIWHSHEQGTAGCTAMPQSELETLLTWLDPARGPLLVQLPESTYERLTNRWMLPKLTNAPQR
;
A
#
# COMPACT_ATOMS: atom_id res chain seq x y z
N MET A 1 12.73 2.51 82.02
CA MET A 1 11.40 2.12 81.52
C MET A 1 10.92 3.21 80.59
N ALA A 2 10.77 2.96 79.38
CA ALA A 2 10.25 3.74 78.22
C ALA A 2 11.30 3.90 77.14
N THR A 3 11.20 3.05 76.12
CA THR A 3 11.57 3.36 74.69
C THR A 3 11.39 2.11 73.85
N GLN A 4 10.15 1.83 73.40
CA GLN A 4 9.90 0.91 72.27
C GLN A 4 8.48 1.13 71.69
N VAL A 5 8.22 2.26 71.04
CA VAL A 5 6.94 2.43 70.26
C VAL A 5 7.14 3.30 69.03
N SER A 6 8.33 3.52 68.48
CA SER A 6 8.50 4.45 67.37
C SER A 6 9.00 3.87 66.03
N VAL A 7 9.19 2.57 65.86
CA VAL A 7 9.85 2.02 64.67
C VAL A 7 8.87 1.29 63.71
N VAL A 8 7.66 0.98 64.13
CA VAL A 8 6.68 0.19 63.32
C VAL A 8 5.81 1.04 62.39
N ALA A 9 5.64 2.32 62.70
CA ALA A 9 4.72 3.20 61.90
C ALA A 9 5.36 3.64 60.55
N ASP A 10 6.65 3.87 60.48
CA ASP A 10 7.32 4.38 59.30
C ASP A 10 7.49 3.35 58.15
N THR A 11 7.53 2.05 58.47
CA THR A 11 7.72 0.99 57.48
C THR A 11 6.45 0.70 56.69
N ILE A 12 5.28 0.88 57.28
CA ILE A 12 3.98 0.62 56.60
C ILE A 12 3.63 1.75 55.62
N THR A 13 4.02 2.98 55.92
CA THR A 13 3.76 4.14 55.04
C THR A 13 4.63 4.12 53.79
N LEU A 14 5.86 3.65 53.87
CA LEU A 14 6.78 3.53 52.71
C LEU A 14 6.38 2.42 51.72
N LEU A 15 5.78 1.32 52.19
CA LEU A 15 5.29 0.25 51.31
C LEU A 15 4.03 0.67 50.55
N SER A 16 3.14 1.47 51.16
CA SER A 16 1.92 1.98 50.50
C SER A 16 2.22 2.97 49.40
N MET A 17 3.18 3.85 49.54
CA MET A 17 3.56 4.83 48.51
C MET A 17 4.26 4.19 47.31
N LYS A 18 5.04 3.14 47.49
CA LYS A 18 5.70 2.43 46.36
C LYS A 18 4.72 1.64 45.51
N SER A 19 3.67 1.06 46.09
CA SER A 19 2.66 0.31 45.35
C SER A 19 1.74 1.22 44.53
N ALA A 20 1.42 2.39 45.03
CA ALA A 20 0.61 3.38 44.29
C ALA A 20 1.35 3.97 43.08
N ALA A 21 2.67 4.22 43.19
CA ALA A 21 3.47 4.73 42.10
C ALA A 21 3.64 3.72 40.96
N ILE A 22 3.77 2.42 41.26
CA ILE A 22 3.88 1.36 40.24
C ILE A 22 2.54 1.18 39.48
N LEU A 23 1.40 1.28 40.16
CA LEU A 23 0.10 1.15 39.54
C LEU A 23 -0.22 2.31 38.59
N VAL A 24 0.18 3.53 38.95
CA VAL A 24 0.01 4.72 38.10
C VAL A 24 0.90 4.64 36.86
N CYS A 25 2.16 4.19 36.96
CA CYS A 25 3.04 4.02 35.81
C CYS A 25 2.53 2.93 34.84
N LEU A 26 1.97 1.83 35.32
CA LEU A 26 1.41 0.78 34.46
C LEU A 26 0.17 1.27 33.71
N LEU A 27 -0.69 2.09 34.31
CA LEU A 27 -1.85 2.68 33.65
C LEU A 27 -1.45 3.70 32.55
N TRP A 28 -0.36 4.45 32.74
CA TRP A 28 0.16 5.37 31.73
C TRP A 28 0.80 4.65 30.53
N ILE A 29 1.49 3.52 30.74
CA ILE A 29 2.10 2.73 29.66
C ILE A 29 1.04 2.06 28.79
N VAL A 30 -0.04 1.53 29.38
CA VAL A 30 -1.16 0.93 28.64
C VAL A 30 -1.94 1.99 27.86
N GLY A 31 -2.13 3.19 28.41
CA GLY A 31 -2.83 4.30 27.73
C GLY A 31 -2.07 4.81 26.49
N TRP A 32 -0.74 4.80 26.51
CA TRP A 32 0.08 5.25 25.37
C TRP A 32 0.08 4.25 24.20
N CYS A 33 0.10 2.95 24.49
CA CYS A 33 0.04 1.92 23.44
C CYS A 33 -1.30 1.92 22.69
N VAL A 34 -2.41 2.19 23.38
CA VAL A 34 -3.74 2.22 22.76
C VAL A 34 -3.94 3.49 21.91
N SER A 35 -3.42 4.64 22.38
CA SER A 35 -3.55 5.91 21.65
C SER A 35 -2.75 5.94 20.35
N GLY A 36 -1.57 5.33 20.30
CA GLY A 36 -0.74 5.27 19.09
C GLY A 36 -1.41 4.48 17.96
N ARG A 37 -2.01 3.34 18.30
CA ARG A 37 -2.66 2.48 17.30
C ARG A 37 -3.95 3.10 16.74
N ALA A 38 -4.77 3.71 17.59
CA ALA A 38 -5.98 4.41 17.16
C ALA A 38 -5.69 5.62 16.27
N GLN A 39 -4.62 6.37 16.51
CA GLN A 39 -4.22 7.50 15.66
C GLN A 39 -3.75 7.08 14.28
N THR A 40 -3.02 5.97 14.17
CA THR A 40 -2.53 5.45 12.87
C THR A 40 -3.70 4.96 12.00
N GLU A 41 -4.68 4.28 12.59
CA GLU A 41 -5.88 3.82 11.87
C GLU A 41 -6.76 4.98 11.40
N THR A 42 -6.92 6.01 12.21
CA THR A 42 -7.69 7.22 11.85
C THR A 42 -7.03 7.99 10.70
N LEU A 43 -5.71 8.13 10.68
CA LEU A 43 -4.98 8.81 9.61
C LEU A 43 -5.08 8.07 8.27
N LYS A 44 -5.04 6.73 8.27
CA LYS A 44 -5.22 5.92 7.06
C LYS A 44 -6.64 6.03 6.50
N SER A 45 -7.65 6.01 7.37
CA SER A 45 -9.06 6.23 6.99
C SER A 45 -9.29 7.63 6.42
N ASP A 46 -8.67 8.65 7.00
CA ASP A 46 -8.75 10.03 6.54
C ASP A 46 -8.17 10.23 5.14
N ALA A 47 -7.03 9.57 4.82
CA ALA A 47 -6.42 9.64 3.50
C ALA A 47 -7.35 9.07 2.42
N PHE A 48 -8.01 7.93 2.69
CA PHE A 48 -8.99 7.34 1.78
C PHE A 48 -10.20 8.24 1.58
N ALA A 49 -10.74 8.82 2.66
CA ALA A 49 -11.89 9.70 2.59
C ALA A 49 -11.62 10.97 1.77
N ARG A 50 -10.40 11.52 1.82
CA ARG A 50 -10.02 12.78 1.14
C ARG A 50 -9.58 12.61 -0.31
N SER A 51 -9.39 11.39 -0.79
CA SER A 51 -9.00 11.16 -2.18
C SER A 51 -10.05 11.72 -3.15
N THR A 52 -9.59 12.38 -4.20
CA THR A 52 -10.43 12.87 -5.32
C THR A 52 -10.02 12.28 -6.68
N GLN A 53 -9.05 11.35 -6.69
CA GLN A 53 -8.69 10.51 -7.84
C GLN A 53 -8.61 9.05 -7.40
N MET A 54 -9.26 8.17 -8.16
CA MET A 54 -9.26 6.75 -7.88
C MET A 54 -9.07 5.94 -9.16
N ILE A 55 -8.17 4.99 -9.11
CA ILE A 55 -8.03 3.92 -10.08
C ILE A 55 -8.72 2.70 -9.50
N VAL A 56 -9.67 2.13 -10.22
CA VAL A 56 -10.34 0.88 -9.85
C VAL A 56 -9.88 -0.20 -10.81
N VAL A 57 -9.24 -1.24 -10.28
CA VAL A 57 -8.89 -2.47 -10.99
C VAL A 57 -9.81 -3.57 -10.52
N THR A 58 -10.48 -4.24 -11.44
CA THR A 58 -11.28 -5.42 -11.14
C THR A 58 -10.84 -6.60 -12.00
N THR A 59 -10.89 -7.80 -11.39
CA THR A 59 -10.72 -9.08 -12.07
C THR A 59 -12.00 -9.91 -11.90
N PRO A 60 -12.33 -10.84 -12.82
CA PRO A 60 -13.51 -11.70 -12.66
C PRO A 60 -13.52 -12.46 -11.33
N ASP A 61 -12.39 -12.96 -10.90
CA ASP A 61 -12.20 -13.68 -9.64
C ASP A 61 -10.75 -13.55 -9.11
N TRP A 62 -10.46 -14.23 -8.01
CA TRP A 62 -9.15 -14.22 -7.32
C TRP A 62 -8.00 -14.84 -8.12
N ASN A 63 -8.28 -15.68 -9.12
CA ASN A 63 -7.27 -16.41 -9.90
C ASN A 63 -7.14 -15.88 -11.31
N ALA A 64 -8.04 -14.99 -11.73
CA ALA A 64 -8.00 -14.39 -13.06
C ALA A 64 -6.75 -13.50 -13.20
N VAL A 65 -6.09 -13.64 -14.34
CA VAL A 65 -4.92 -12.83 -14.73
C VAL A 65 -5.35 -11.55 -15.46
N GLU A 66 -6.35 -11.66 -16.30
CA GLU A 66 -6.92 -10.53 -17.02
C GLU A 66 -7.91 -9.76 -16.14
N GLY A 67 -7.95 -8.45 -16.33
CA GLY A 67 -8.86 -7.57 -15.63
C GLY A 67 -9.11 -6.27 -16.38
N ARG A 68 -9.78 -5.36 -15.70
CA ARG A 68 -10.10 -4.03 -16.21
C ARG A 68 -9.69 -2.96 -15.22
N LEU A 69 -9.26 -1.82 -15.75
CA LEU A 69 -8.93 -0.63 -14.99
C LEU A 69 -9.85 0.50 -15.44
N GLN A 70 -10.51 1.17 -14.51
CA GLN A 70 -11.28 2.38 -14.76
C GLN A 70 -10.78 3.51 -13.87
N ARG A 71 -10.57 4.68 -14.44
CA ARG A 71 -10.25 5.90 -13.71
C ARG A 71 -11.54 6.57 -13.24
N TYR A 72 -11.51 7.13 -12.03
CA TYR A 72 -12.60 7.91 -11.47
C TYR A 72 -12.06 9.19 -10.84
N GLU A 73 -12.88 10.22 -10.87
CA GLU A 73 -12.61 11.47 -10.16
C GLU A 73 -13.87 12.05 -9.53
N ARG A 74 -13.67 12.90 -8.54
CA ARG A 74 -14.71 13.75 -7.96
C ARG A 74 -14.11 15.14 -7.69
N ALA A 75 -14.93 16.19 -7.74
CA ALA A 75 -14.42 17.54 -7.53
C ALA A 75 -14.12 17.82 -6.06
N THR A 76 -14.91 17.26 -5.14
CA THR A 76 -14.73 17.34 -3.69
C THR A 76 -14.99 15.98 -3.04
N GLU A 77 -14.61 15.84 -1.78
CA GLU A 77 -14.81 14.63 -0.96
C GLU A 77 -16.29 14.24 -0.80
N GLN A 78 -17.20 15.21 -0.93
CA GLN A 78 -18.63 15.04 -0.75
C GLN A 78 -19.37 14.69 -2.05
N GLU A 79 -18.71 14.80 -3.19
CA GLU A 79 -19.31 14.49 -4.48
C GLU A 79 -19.18 13.01 -4.84
N ASP A 80 -20.10 12.56 -5.67
CA ASP A 80 -20.06 11.23 -6.25
C ASP A 80 -18.89 11.07 -7.23
N TRP A 81 -18.33 9.87 -7.27
CA TRP A 81 -17.31 9.49 -8.22
C TRP A 81 -17.87 9.47 -9.66
N ARG A 82 -17.13 10.05 -10.59
CA ARG A 82 -17.44 10.04 -12.04
C ARG A 82 -16.35 9.31 -12.80
N PRO A 83 -16.70 8.41 -13.74
CA PRO A 83 -15.70 7.73 -14.56
C PRO A 83 -15.01 8.73 -15.50
N VAL A 84 -13.72 8.48 -15.78
CA VAL A 84 -12.86 9.27 -16.67
C VAL A 84 -12.32 8.37 -17.78
N GLY A 85 -12.72 8.63 -19.01
CA GLY A 85 -12.36 7.82 -20.19
C GLY A 85 -13.00 6.43 -20.17
N ASP A 86 -12.58 5.60 -21.11
CA ASP A 86 -13.05 4.22 -21.25
C ASP A 86 -12.28 3.28 -20.32
N PRO A 87 -12.86 2.10 -19.95
CA PRO A 87 -12.15 1.06 -19.23
C PRO A 87 -10.97 0.51 -20.04
N ILE A 88 -9.85 0.27 -19.36
CA ILE A 88 -8.60 -0.21 -19.93
C ILE A 88 -8.46 -1.71 -19.62
N SER A 89 -8.04 -2.52 -20.59
CA SER A 89 -7.64 -3.91 -20.34
C SER A 89 -6.29 -3.93 -19.63
N ILE A 90 -6.18 -4.75 -18.56
CA ILE A 90 -4.96 -4.92 -17.79
C ILE A 90 -4.69 -6.39 -17.50
N VAL A 91 -3.48 -6.69 -17.06
CA VAL A 91 -3.14 -7.96 -16.45
C VAL A 91 -2.60 -7.72 -15.04
N VAL A 92 -2.85 -8.68 -14.16
CA VAL A 92 -2.32 -8.74 -12.80
C VAL A 92 -1.29 -9.86 -12.67
N GLY A 93 -0.94 -10.23 -11.46
CA GLY A 93 -0.02 -11.35 -11.19
C GLY A 93 -0.43 -12.64 -11.90
N LYS A 94 0.54 -13.40 -12.36
CA LYS A 94 0.33 -14.68 -13.10
C LYS A 94 -0.50 -15.72 -12.34
N ASN A 95 -0.63 -15.54 -11.03
CA ASN A 95 -1.44 -16.37 -10.14
C ASN A 95 -2.68 -15.60 -9.60
N GLY A 96 -3.07 -14.47 -10.22
CA GLY A 96 -4.24 -13.66 -9.83
C GLY A 96 -3.96 -12.68 -8.70
N LEU A 97 -4.95 -12.51 -7.83
CA LEU A 97 -4.94 -11.57 -6.69
C LEU A 97 -4.83 -12.30 -5.35
N VAL A 98 -4.42 -11.55 -4.32
CA VAL A 98 -4.40 -11.98 -2.91
C VAL A 98 -4.46 -10.74 -2.02
N TRP A 99 -5.00 -10.83 -0.81
CA TRP A 99 -5.07 -9.69 0.10
C TRP A 99 -3.69 -9.10 0.39
N GLY A 100 -3.56 -7.78 0.20
CA GLY A 100 -2.34 -7.00 0.43
C GLY A 100 -2.41 -6.12 1.68
N ILE A 101 -1.30 -5.44 1.97
CA ILE A 101 -1.15 -4.44 3.05
C ILE A 101 -1.20 -3.06 2.42
N GLY A 102 -2.26 -2.32 2.65
CA GLY A 102 -2.50 -1.01 2.04
C GLY A 102 -3.07 0.02 3.02
N VAL A 103 -3.72 1.05 2.47
CA VAL A 103 -4.29 2.18 3.22
C VAL A 103 -5.44 1.74 4.15
N VAL A 104 -6.25 0.77 3.70
CA VAL A 104 -7.36 0.23 4.49
C VAL A 104 -6.90 -1.08 5.12
N PRO A 105 -7.01 -1.23 6.45
CA PRO A 105 -6.70 -2.48 7.11
C PRO A 105 -7.54 -3.63 6.56
N THR A 106 -6.89 -4.73 6.22
CA THR A 106 -7.54 -5.94 5.69
C THR A 106 -7.64 -7.07 6.71
N ASP A 107 -7.22 -6.84 7.96
CA ASP A 107 -7.36 -7.76 9.10
C ASP A 107 -8.75 -7.72 9.74
N ASP A 108 -9.61 -6.76 9.38
CA ASP A 108 -11.01 -6.73 9.77
C ASP A 108 -11.77 -7.90 9.13
N THR A 109 -12.38 -8.74 9.98
CA THR A 109 -13.13 -9.93 9.56
C THR A 109 -14.35 -9.63 8.67
N GLN A 110 -14.81 -8.39 8.62
CA GLN A 110 -15.87 -7.95 7.71
C GLN A 110 -15.33 -7.61 6.30
N ILE A 111 -14.04 -7.41 6.18
CA ILE A 111 -13.34 -7.14 4.91
C ILE A 111 -12.80 -8.46 4.36
N ARG A 112 -12.04 -9.19 5.16
CA ARG A 112 -11.39 -10.45 4.83
C ARG A 112 -11.89 -11.54 5.77
N ALA A 113 -12.33 -12.66 5.22
CA ALA A 113 -12.69 -13.81 6.04
C ALA A 113 -11.45 -14.35 6.78
N GLY A 114 -11.63 -14.82 8.00
CA GLY A 114 -10.54 -15.43 8.77
C GLY A 114 -10.00 -16.65 8.03
N GLY A 115 -8.70 -16.65 7.74
CA GLY A 115 -8.04 -17.72 6.97
C GLY A 115 -7.86 -17.45 5.49
N ASP A 116 -8.42 -16.37 4.92
CA ASP A 116 -8.10 -15.95 3.56
C ASP A 116 -6.59 -15.65 3.44
N PRO A 117 -5.94 -16.09 2.34
CA PRO A 117 -4.51 -15.88 2.17
C PRO A 117 -4.17 -14.39 2.04
N VAL A 118 -2.97 -14.04 2.53
CA VAL A 118 -2.37 -12.72 2.38
C VAL A 118 -1.15 -12.80 1.48
N LYS A 119 -0.78 -11.64 0.89
CA LYS A 119 0.37 -11.48 0.00
C LYS A 119 1.64 -11.99 0.67
N LYS A 120 2.42 -12.72 -0.12
CA LYS A 120 3.76 -13.20 0.25
C LYS A 120 4.75 -12.88 -0.85
N GLU A 121 6.02 -12.77 -0.45
CA GLU A 121 7.11 -12.62 -1.41
C GLU A 121 7.14 -13.81 -2.37
N GLY A 122 7.32 -13.52 -3.67
CA GLY A 122 7.45 -14.55 -4.71
C GLY A 122 6.19 -15.34 -5.05
N ASP A 123 4.99 -15.00 -4.51
CA ASP A 123 3.74 -15.76 -4.74
C ASP A 123 3.16 -15.59 -6.17
N GLY A 124 3.66 -14.64 -6.95
CA GLY A 124 3.17 -14.34 -8.29
C GLY A 124 1.76 -13.76 -8.33
N LYS A 125 1.27 -13.18 -7.23
CA LYS A 125 -0.06 -12.57 -7.10
C LYS A 125 0.05 -11.06 -6.92
N SER A 126 -0.87 -10.30 -7.50
CA SER A 126 -0.98 -8.87 -7.21
C SER A 126 -1.75 -8.63 -5.90
N PRO A 127 -1.39 -7.59 -5.13
CA PRO A 127 -2.09 -7.30 -3.89
C PRO A 127 -3.49 -6.75 -4.15
N ALA A 128 -4.49 -7.32 -3.46
CA ALA A 128 -5.85 -6.81 -3.41
C ALA A 128 -6.02 -5.88 -2.20
N GLY A 129 -6.78 -4.79 -2.37
CA GLY A 129 -7.01 -3.80 -1.33
C GLY A 129 -7.07 -2.38 -1.87
N VAL A 130 -6.71 -1.42 -1.01
CA VAL A 130 -6.63 0.01 -1.34
C VAL A 130 -5.22 0.51 -1.07
N PHE A 131 -4.60 1.12 -2.07
CA PHE A 131 -3.19 1.54 -2.02
C PHE A 131 -3.04 2.99 -2.47
N ALA A 132 -2.16 3.74 -1.81
CA ALA A 132 -1.70 5.01 -2.34
C ALA A 132 -0.78 4.79 -3.55
N LEU A 133 -0.63 5.81 -4.38
CA LEU A 133 0.34 5.82 -5.47
C LEU A 133 1.48 6.77 -5.15
N GLY A 134 2.69 6.31 -5.40
CA GLY A 134 3.92 7.04 -5.10
C GLY A 134 4.60 7.62 -6.32
N THR A 135 5.92 7.54 -6.32
CA THR A 135 6.79 8.09 -7.37
C THR A 135 6.57 7.37 -8.70
N ALA A 136 6.39 8.13 -9.77
CA ALA A 136 6.51 7.61 -11.13
C ALA A 136 7.98 7.39 -11.47
N PHE A 137 8.25 6.46 -12.35
CA PHE A 137 9.61 6.16 -12.79
C PHE A 137 9.69 5.85 -14.28
N GLY A 138 10.89 5.90 -14.84
CA GLY A 138 11.12 5.52 -16.24
C GLY A 138 12.57 5.64 -16.65
N TYR A 139 12.84 5.32 -17.92
CA TYR A 139 14.21 5.31 -18.47
C TYR A 139 14.67 6.67 -19.00
N ALA A 140 13.76 7.58 -19.26
CA ALA A 140 14.09 8.91 -19.74
C ALA A 140 14.70 9.76 -18.61
N SER A 141 15.69 10.60 -18.94
CA SER A 141 16.25 11.57 -17.99
C SER A 141 15.23 12.65 -17.58
N GLU A 142 14.29 12.93 -18.47
CA GLU A 142 13.20 13.88 -18.24
C GLU A 142 11.88 13.13 -18.05
N PRO A 143 11.01 13.64 -17.16
CA PRO A 143 9.69 13.04 -16.97
C PRO A 143 8.82 13.17 -18.22
N LEU A 144 7.80 12.32 -18.30
CA LEU A 144 6.75 12.41 -19.31
C LEU A 144 6.10 13.81 -19.28
N HIS A 145 5.93 14.41 -20.45
CA HIS A 145 5.30 15.75 -20.54
C HIS A 145 3.90 15.75 -19.91
N GLY A 146 3.66 16.65 -18.97
CA GLY A 146 2.42 16.74 -18.21
C GLY A 146 2.35 15.87 -16.96
N LEU A 147 3.40 15.08 -16.67
CA LEU A 147 3.51 14.34 -15.42
C LEU A 147 3.55 15.30 -14.23
N LYS A 148 2.70 15.05 -13.22
CA LYS A 148 2.66 15.82 -11.96
C LYS A 148 3.20 15.03 -10.77
N MET A 149 3.22 13.69 -10.87
CA MET A 149 3.80 12.83 -9.85
C MET A 149 5.31 13.08 -9.73
N PRO A 150 5.90 12.91 -8.53
CA PRO A 150 7.35 12.83 -8.40
C PRO A 150 7.91 11.82 -9.40
N TYR A 151 9.10 12.08 -9.96
CA TYR A 151 9.69 11.24 -10.98
C TYR A 151 11.08 10.77 -10.61
N LEU A 152 11.34 9.49 -10.82
CA LEU A 152 12.65 8.84 -10.66
C LEU A 152 13.15 8.33 -12.02
N ASN A 153 14.28 8.88 -12.47
CA ASN A 153 14.99 8.32 -13.62
C ASN A 153 15.70 7.02 -13.19
N LEU A 154 15.38 5.93 -13.86
CA LEU A 154 16.00 4.62 -13.61
C LEU A 154 17.39 4.55 -14.24
N THR A 155 18.42 4.86 -13.46
CA THR A 155 19.83 4.62 -13.82
C THR A 155 20.21 3.16 -13.56
N PRO A 156 21.37 2.69 -14.04
CA PRO A 156 21.86 1.33 -13.78
C PRO A 156 22.04 1.00 -12.29
N SER A 157 22.13 2.01 -11.41
CA SER A 157 22.32 1.84 -9.97
C SER A 157 21.01 1.78 -9.17
N ILE A 158 19.86 1.97 -9.83
CA ILE A 158 18.55 1.95 -9.14
C ILE A 158 18.03 0.52 -9.06
N GLU A 159 17.74 0.10 -7.84
CA GLU A 159 17.24 -1.22 -7.51
C GLU A 159 16.04 -1.13 -6.59
N CYS A 160 15.10 -2.08 -6.73
CA CYS A 160 14.08 -2.30 -5.71
C CYS A 160 14.45 -3.56 -4.93
N VAL A 161 14.64 -3.42 -3.61
CA VAL A 161 15.11 -4.51 -2.75
C VAL A 161 13.97 -5.44 -2.38
N ASP A 162 14.07 -6.70 -2.78
CA ASP A 162 13.09 -7.76 -2.54
C ASP A 162 13.57 -8.84 -1.54
N ASP A 163 14.74 -8.66 -0.93
CA ASP A 163 15.28 -9.52 0.12
C ASP A 163 14.62 -9.22 1.47
N PRO A 164 13.79 -10.12 2.03
CA PRO A 164 13.14 -9.90 3.33
C PRO A 164 14.12 -9.78 4.51
N GLY A 165 15.38 -10.18 4.34
CA GLY A 165 16.44 -10.05 5.34
C GLY A 165 17.12 -8.69 5.37
N SER A 166 16.90 -7.84 4.36
CA SER A 166 17.51 -6.52 4.24
C SER A 166 16.78 -5.46 5.08
N THR A 167 17.54 -4.51 5.63
CA THR A 167 16.98 -3.29 6.24
C THR A 167 16.34 -2.36 5.22
N HIS A 168 16.61 -2.60 3.92
CA HIS A 168 16.05 -1.87 2.79
C HIS A 168 14.93 -2.64 2.08
N TYR A 169 14.42 -3.73 2.66
CA TYR A 169 13.33 -4.50 2.09
C TYR A 169 12.15 -3.61 1.64
N ASN A 170 11.66 -3.86 0.43
CA ASN A 170 10.57 -3.10 -0.20
C ASN A 170 10.89 -1.59 -0.36
N ARG A 171 12.16 -1.27 -0.65
CA ARG A 171 12.60 0.11 -0.94
C ARG A 171 13.28 0.18 -2.30
N ILE A 172 13.04 1.28 -3.02
CA ILE A 172 13.82 1.64 -4.21
C ILE A 172 15.02 2.43 -3.72
N VAL A 173 16.21 1.95 -4.03
CA VAL A 173 17.50 2.51 -3.57
C VAL A 173 18.45 2.75 -4.74
N ASP A 174 19.39 3.65 -4.54
CA ASP A 174 20.58 3.79 -5.37
C ASP A 174 21.76 3.10 -4.66
N HIS A 175 22.23 1.96 -5.19
CA HIS A 175 23.32 1.20 -4.57
C HIS A 175 24.68 1.91 -4.58
N THR A 176 24.80 3.05 -5.28
CA THR A 176 26.00 3.90 -5.19
C THR A 176 25.98 4.82 -3.98
N VAL A 177 24.81 5.03 -3.39
CA VAL A 177 24.59 5.89 -2.20
C VAL A 177 24.37 5.05 -0.94
N VAL A 178 23.62 3.96 -1.07
CA VAL A 178 23.27 3.06 0.02
C VAL A 178 24.14 1.80 -0.06
N ALA A 179 24.84 1.45 1.03
CA ALA A 179 25.62 0.22 1.08
C ALA A 179 24.69 -1.00 1.07
N PRO A 180 24.84 -1.93 0.11
CA PRO A 180 24.00 -3.11 0.02
C PRO A 180 24.12 -4.03 1.25
N ASP A 181 23.00 -4.41 1.83
CA ASP A 181 22.86 -5.44 2.86
C ASP A 181 21.91 -6.56 2.42
N TRP A 182 21.55 -6.61 1.13
CA TRP A 182 20.62 -7.56 0.51
C TRP A 182 21.30 -8.56 -0.40
N ASN A 183 20.70 -9.74 -0.55
CA ASN A 183 21.13 -10.80 -1.43
C ASN A 183 20.32 -10.87 -2.74
N SER A 184 19.16 -10.20 -2.79
CA SER A 184 18.36 -10.10 -3.99
C SER A 184 17.70 -8.72 -4.10
N SER A 185 17.58 -8.27 -5.36
CA SER A 185 16.91 -7.01 -5.72
C SER A 185 16.50 -7.05 -7.18
N GLU A 186 15.53 -6.23 -7.52
CA GLU A 186 15.11 -6.00 -8.89
C GLU A 186 15.92 -4.84 -9.49
N HIS A 187 16.81 -5.12 -10.44
CA HIS A 187 17.57 -4.11 -11.18
C HIS A 187 16.65 -3.37 -12.16
N MET A 188 15.99 -2.34 -11.70
CA MET A 188 14.87 -1.70 -12.39
C MET A 188 15.20 -1.19 -13.80
N ARG A 189 16.45 -0.73 -14.04
CA ARG A 189 16.88 -0.24 -15.36
C ARG A 189 16.89 -1.34 -16.43
N TYR A 190 16.99 -2.60 -16.03
CA TYR A 190 17.15 -3.75 -16.92
C TYR A 190 15.88 -4.61 -17.05
N ALA A 191 14.75 -4.14 -16.55
CA ALA A 191 13.44 -4.81 -16.66
C ALA A 191 12.82 -4.77 -18.08
N GLY A 192 13.58 -4.34 -19.10
CA GLY A 192 13.12 -4.25 -20.49
C GLY A 192 12.09 -3.13 -20.69
N GLU A 193 11.24 -3.27 -21.69
CA GLU A 193 10.21 -2.26 -22.01
C GLU A 193 9.17 -2.08 -20.90
N ALA A 194 9.01 -3.07 -20.01
CA ALA A 194 8.06 -3.03 -18.93
C ALA A 194 8.23 -1.80 -18.02
N TYR A 195 9.48 -1.39 -17.76
CA TYR A 195 9.79 -0.25 -16.87
C TYR A 195 10.21 1.01 -17.63
N ARG A 196 9.94 1.09 -18.93
CA ARG A 196 10.06 2.35 -19.67
C ARG A 196 9.28 3.47 -18.99
N TRP A 197 8.12 3.14 -18.45
CA TRP A 197 7.30 3.96 -17.55
C TRP A 197 6.64 3.10 -16.49
N GLY A 198 6.46 3.66 -15.30
CA GLY A 198 5.69 3.03 -14.24
C GLY A 198 5.41 3.99 -13.08
N VAL A 199 4.64 3.52 -12.13
CA VAL A 199 4.37 4.22 -10.86
C VAL A 199 4.32 3.22 -9.72
N VAL A 200 4.89 3.61 -8.58
CA VAL A 200 4.94 2.79 -7.38
C VAL A 200 3.56 2.68 -6.75
N VAL A 201 3.15 1.46 -6.42
CA VAL A 201 1.98 1.15 -5.60
C VAL A 201 2.45 0.99 -4.15
N ASP A 202 1.88 1.77 -3.24
CA ASP A 202 2.23 1.73 -1.81
C ASP A 202 1.64 0.49 -1.12
N HIS A 203 2.14 -0.65 -1.54
CA HIS A 203 1.90 -1.93 -0.89
C HIS A 203 2.99 -2.17 0.15
N ASN A 204 2.60 -2.65 1.33
CA ASN A 204 3.53 -2.99 2.41
C ASN A 204 4.47 -1.83 2.80
N GLY A 205 3.97 -0.57 2.75
CA GLY A 205 4.70 0.61 3.23
C GLY A 205 5.86 1.08 2.35
N THR A 206 5.82 0.84 1.04
CA THR A 206 6.87 1.25 0.09
C THR A 206 7.07 2.75 0.05
N VAL A 207 5.98 3.54 0.09
CA VAL A 207 5.98 4.99 -0.17
C VAL A 207 5.92 5.81 1.12
N THR A 208 5.06 5.40 2.06
CA THR A 208 4.72 6.24 3.22
C THR A 208 5.84 6.44 4.19
N GLY A 209 6.94 5.68 4.09
CA GLY A 209 8.08 5.81 4.99
C GLY A 209 7.71 5.67 6.47
N ASP A 210 6.51 5.16 6.73
CA ASP A 210 5.94 5.04 8.06
C ASP A 210 6.91 4.33 9.00
N ALA A 211 6.89 4.73 10.27
CA ALA A 211 7.66 4.11 11.34
C ALA A 211 7.39 2.59 11.49
N ASN A 212 6.35 2.09 10.83
CA ASN A 212 6.14 0.67 10.63
C ASN A 212 6.98 0.25 9.43
N LEU A 213 8.09 -0.39 9.70
CA LEU A 213 8.91 -1.09 8.70
C LEU A 213 8.01 -2.02 7.86
N PRO A 214 8.30 -2.21 6.55
CA PRO A 214 7.59 -3.21 5.76
C PRO A 214 7.58 -4.56 6.47
N GLU A 215 6.46 -5.28 6.43
CA GLU A 215 6.40 -6.64 6.96
C GLU A 215 7.30 -7.54 6.10
N PRO A 216 8.36 -8.13 6.68
CA PRO A 216 9.29 -8.97 5.92
C PRO A 216 8.57 -10.16 5.29
N GLY A 217 8.77 -10.36 3.98
CA GLY A 217 8.10 -11.42 3.22
C GLY A 217 6.62 -11.14 2.89
N GLY A 218 6.10 -9.95 3.24
CA GLY A 218 4.74 -9.52 2.92
C GLY A 218 4.53 -9.08 1.47
N GLY A 219 5.55 -9.22 0.61
CA GLY A 219 5.59 -8.79 -0.77
C GLY A 219 6.18 -7.40 -0.95
N SER A 220 6.95 -7.24 -2.02
CA SER A 220 7.74 -6.04 -2.33
C SER A 220 7.62 -5.65 -3.79
N CYS A 221 8.14 -4.46 -4.14
CA CYS A 221 8.35 -3.99 -5.50
C CYS A 221 7.09 -4.08 -6.38
N VAL A 222 5.97 -3.54 -5.86
CA VAL A 222 4.69 -3.56 -6.57
C VAL A 222 4.49 -2.25 -7.34
N PHE A 223 4.24 -2.37 -8.64
CA PHE A 223 4.13 -1.24 -9.57
C PHE A 223 2.92 -1.36 -10.50
N LEU A 224 2.49 -0.22 -11.06
CA LEU A 224 1.77 -0.20 -12.33
C LEU A 224 2.81 0.06 -13.42
N HIS A 225 2.87 -0.80 -14.46
CA HIS A 225 3.86 -0.71 -15.52
C HIS A 225 3.34 -1.17 -16.89
N ILE A 226 4.17 -1.12 -17.93
CA ILE A 226 3.82 -1.57 -19.28
C ILE A 226 3.81 -3.11 -19.32
N TRP A 227 2.78 -3.70 -19.91
CA TRP A 227 2.69 -5.15 -20.08
C TRP A 227 3.55 -5.69 -21.24
N HIS A 228 3.82 -6.97 -21.22
CA HIS A 228 4.38 -7.66 -22.38
C HIS A 228 3.29 -8.03 -23.40
N SER A 229 2.15 -8.52 -22.91
CA SER A 229 0.95 -8.82 -23.68
C SER A 229 -0.27 -8.87 -22.76
N HIS A 230 -1.46 -8.90 -23.35
CA HIS A 230 -2.71 -9.03 -22.61
C HIS A 230 -2.95 -10.43 -21.99
N GLU A 231 -2.18 -11.44 -22.41
CA GLU A 231 -2.30 -12.81 -21.89
C GLU A 231 -1.24 -13.14 -20.83
N GLN A 232 -0.19 -12.35 -20.73
CA GLN A 232 0.93 -12.64 -19.85
C GLN A 232 0.81 -11.89 -18.52
N GLY A 233 0.51 -12.64 -17.46
CA GLY A 233 0.53 -12.12 -16.08
C GLY A 233 1.93 -11.73 -15.61
N THR A 234 1.98 -10.86 -14.60
CA THR A 234 3.22 -10.34 -13.99
C THR A 234 3.72 -11.23 -12.84
N ALA A 235 4.82 -10.83 -12.20
CA ALA A 235 5.28 -11.45 -10.95
C ALA A 235 4.46 -11.00 -9.71
N GLY A 236 3.67 -9.92 -9.83
CA GLY A 236 2.87 -9.35 -8.73
C GLY A 236 2.42 -7.92 -8.98
N CYS A 237 2.93 -7.27 -10.01
CA CYS A 237 2.52 -5.93 -10.45
C CYS A 237 1.20 -5.98 -11.22
N THR A 238 0.67 -4.80 -11.57
CA THR A 238 -0.45 -4.65 -12.51
C THR A 238 0.07 -3.96 -13.76
N ALA A 239 -0.23 -4.50 -14.95
CA ALA A 239 0.36 -4.01 -16.19
C ALA A 239 -0.69 -3.77 -17.27
N MET A 240 -0.40 -2.80 -18.18
CA MET A 240 -1.30 -2.32 -19.22
C MET A 240 -0.54 -1.86 -20.47
N PRO A 241 -1.24 -1.56 -21.60
CA PRO A 241 -0.60 -0.98 -22.77
C PRO A 241 0.15 0.31 -22.46
N GLN A 242 1.26 0.56 -23.14
CA GLN A 242 2.08 1.75 -22.94
C GLN A 242 1.27 3.06 -23.04
N SER A 243 0.47 3.21 -24.10
CA SER A 243 -0.32 4.42 -24.32
C SER A 243 -1.33 4.70 -23.20
N GLU A 244 -1.89 3.64 -22.63
CA GLU A 244 -2.81 3.73 -21.51
C GLU A 244 -2.11 4.12 -20.22
N LEU A 245 -0.92 3.55 -19.98
CA LEU A 245 -0.11 3.91 -18.84
C LEU A 245 0.36 5.37 -18.91
N GLU A 246 0.81 5.84 -20.08
CA GLU A 246 1.22 7.24 -20.28
C GLU A 246 0.04 8.20 -20.03
N THR A 247 -1.16 7.84 -20.52
CA THR A 247 -2.39 8.59 -20.25
C THR A 247 -2.74 8.59 -18.75
N LEU A 248 -2.57 7.45 -18.07
CA LEU A 248 -2.79 7.35 -16.65
C LEU A 248 -1.80 8.21 -15.86
N LEU A 249 -0.52 8.13 -16.16
CA LEU A 249 0.53 8.89 -15.48
C LEU A 249 0.35 10.41 -15.58
N THR A 250 -0.04 10.91 -16.76
CA THR A 250 -0.30 12.34 -16.97
C THR A 250 -1.60 12.83 -16.30
N TRP A 251 -2.55 11.93 -16.08
CA TRP A 251 -3.79 12.24 -15.35
C TRP A 251 -3.58 12.27 -13.84
N LEU A 252 -2.68 11.45 -13.28
CA LEU A 252 -2.41 11.39 -11.84
C LEU A 252 -1.90 12.74 -11.30
N ASP A 253 -2.45 13.14 -10.15
CA ASP A 253 -2.09 14.38 -9.45
C ASP A 253 -1.90 14.09 -7.95
N PRO A 254 -0.70 14.22 -7.39
CA PRO A 254 -0.45 13.91 -5.99
C PRO A 254 -1.25 14.80 -5.03
N ALA A 255 -1.59 16.05 -5.44
CA ALA A 255 -2.43 16.94 -4.66
C ALA A 255 -3.88 16.44 -4.49
N ARG A 256 -4.30 15.48 -5.32
CA ARG A 256 -5.63 14.85 -5.29
C ARG A 256 -5.66 13.53 -4.50
N GLY A 257 -4.55 13.13 -3.91
CA GLY A 257 -4.44 11.89 -3.13
C GLY A 257 -4.85 10.64 -3.93
N PRO A 258 -4.22 10.35 -5.09
CA PRO A 258 -4.65 9.26 -5.95
C PRO A 258 -4.54 7.90 -5.26
N LEU A 259 -5.58 7.08 -5.37
CA LEU A 259 -5.65 5.74 -4.81
C LEU A 259 -5.88 4.69 -5.89
N LEU A 260 -5.28 3.53 -5.70
CA LEU A 260 -5.59 2.29 -6.41
C LEU A 260 -6.48 1.42 -5.53
N VAL A 261 -7.66 1.04 -6.03
CA VAL A 261 -8.51 -0.02 -5.48
C VAL A 261 -8.42 -1.21 -6.42
N GLN A 262 -7.93 -2.34 -5.94
CA GLN A 262 -7.73 -3.55 -6.74
C GLN A 262 -8.38 -4.74 -6.06
N LEU A 263 -9.43 -5.31 -6.67
CA LEU A 263 -10.28 -6.36 -6.08
C LEU A 263 -10.90 -7.26 -7.17
N PRO A 264 -11.23 -8.51 -6.86
CA PRO A 264 -12.20 -9.27 -7.66
C PRO A 264 -13.59 -8.59 -7.65
N GLU A 265 -14.33 -8.66 -8.76
CA GLU A 265 -15.63 -8.00 -8.94
C GLU A 265 -16.61 -8.27 -7.78
N SER A 266 -16.78 -9.53 -7.38
CA SER A 266 -17.67 -9.88 -6.29
C SER A 266 -17.28 -9.28 -4.94
N THR A 267 -15.97 -9.17 -4.69
CA THR A 267 -15.45 -8.53 -3.47
C THR A 267 -15.62 -7.01 -3.55
N TYR A 268 -15.38 -6.42 -4.72
CA TYR A 268 -15.60 -5.00 -4.97
C TYR A 268 -17.07 -4.61 -4.69
N GLU A 269 -18.02 -5.34 -5.27
CA GLU A 269 -19.46 -5.12 -5.08
C GLU A 269 -19.85 -5.21 -3.60
N ARG A 270 -19.36 -6.21 -2.88
CA ARG A 270 -19.60 -6.38 -1.44
C ARG A 270 -19.07 -5.21 -0.60
N LEU A 271 -17.92 -4.64 -0.98
CA LEU A 271 -17.27 -3.55 -0.25
C LEU A 271 -17.67 -2.15 -0.72
N THR A 272 -18.37 -2.02 -1.84
CA THR A 272 -18.72 -0.73 -2.46
C THR A 272 -19.34 0.26 -1.47
N ASN A 273 -20.35 -0.14 -0.72
CA ASN A 273 -21.01 0.76 0.24
C ASN A 273 -20.12 1.04 1.46
N ARG A 274 -19.36 0.05 1.93
CA ARG A 274 -18.50 0.19 3.10
C ARG A 274 -17.33 1.14 2.87
N TRP A 275 -16.75 1.08 1.69
CA TRP A 275 -15.61 1.90 1.30
C TRP A 275 -15.98 3.12 0.47
N MET A 276 -17.28 3.37 0.27
CA MET A 276 -17.80 4.46 -0.58
C MET A 276 -17.16 4.48 -1.97
N LEU A 277 -17.03 3.29 -2.57
CA LEU A 277 -16.43 3.13 -3.89
C LEU A 277 -17.38 3.59 -5.00
N PRO A 278 -16.85 4.00 -6.16
CA PRO A 278 -17.66 4.24 -7.33
C PRO A 278 -18.42 2.98 -7.75
N LYS A 279 -19.62 3.14 -8.30
CA LYS A 279 -20.31 2.02 -8.94
C LYS A 279 -19.57 1.63 -10.22
N LEU A 280 -19.36 0.32 -10.42
CA LEU A 280 -18.77 -0.16 -11.67
C LEU A 280 -19.66 0.24 -12.83
N THR A 281 -19.08 0.87 -13.84
CA THR A 281 -19.77 1.10 -15.11
C THR A 281 -19.84 -0.23 -15.84
N ASN A 282 -21.06 -0.74 -16.07
CA ASN A 282 -21.26 -1.89 -16.94
C ASN A 282 -20.76 -1.49 -18.34
N ALA A 283 -19.60 -2.01 -18.74
CA ALA A 283 -19.21 -1.90 -20.14
C ALA A 283 -20.29 -2.61 -20.99
N PRO A 284 -20.73 -2.04 -22.13
CA PRO A 284 -21.60 -2.77 -23.02
C PRO A 284 -20.91 -4.08 -23.39
N GLN A 285 -21.59 -5.20 -23.11
CA GLN A 285 -21.15 -6.51 -23.60
C GLN A 285 -21.10 -6.42 -25.13
N ARG A 286 -19.88 -6.48 -25.68
CA ARG A 286 -19.67 -6.58 -27.15
C ARG A 286 -19.70 -8.03 -27.56
#